data_6a675628320d7ee1b248a9018f8123f7
#
_entry.id   6a675628320d7ee1b248a9018f8123f7
#
_cell.length_a   1.000
_cell.length_b   1.000
_cell.length_c   1.000
_cell.angle_alpha   90.00
_cell.angle_beta   90.00
_cell.angle_gamma   90.00
#
_symmetry.space_group_name_H-M   'P 1'
#
loop_
_entity.id
_entity.type
_entity.pdbx_description
1 polymer ?
#
loop_
_entity_poly.entity_id
_entity_poly.type
_entity_poly.pdbx_seq_one_letter_code
_entity_poly.pdbx_strand_id
1 'polypeptide(L)'
;MMFFGAALSFKLQTVFFLPVLLPLWLRKDIKLRHVLLIPAAYLGMMVPAFWGGKSLHHALTVYTAQASTYNFMTVNGPSLYNFLPASMDRGMLYTMFSGMAMALGMAMLAIVCLMVCLHREHITREGTLLTCLLVLGGVPFFLPKMHERYTFGADVLALVIAAYNPKRVWLPLLFGLSSYICYTAGLPGDAIFDLKWATVFQGAAVALTAAALYRSLNEEKAEAALAEVKA
;
A
#
# COMPACT_ATOMS: atom_id res chain seq x y z
N MET A 1 -14.44 -3.69 9.70
CA MET A 1 -14.67 -2.31 9.27
C MET A 1 -14.34 -1.28 10.35
N MET A 2 -14.71 -1.48 11.63
CA MET A 2 -14.34 -0.55 12.71
C MET A 2 -12.83 -0.37 12.85
N PHE A 3 -12.05 -1.46 12.88
CA PHE A 3 -10.58 -1.37 12.92
C PHE A 3 -9.98 -0.66 11.70
N PHE A 4 -10.62 -0.78 10.53
CA PHE A 4 -10.21 -0.04 9.35
C PHE A 4 -10.42 1.47 9.53
N GLY A 5 -11.59 1.88 10.05
CA GLY A 5 -11.87 3.29 10.36
C GLY A 5 -10.96 3.86 11.44
N ALA A 6 -10.67 3.07 12.49
CA ALA A 6 -9.69 3.43 13.51
C ALA A 6 -8.29 3.59 12.91
N ALA A 7 -7.82 2.64 12.09
CA ALA A 7 -6.52 2.74 11.42
C ALA A 7 -6.44 3.97 10.50
N LEU A 8 -7.53 4.30 9.79
CA LEU A 8 -7.62 5.49 8.94
C LEU A 8 -7.49 6.78 9.76
N SER A 9 -8.00 6.82 10.99
CA SER A 9 -7.86 7.99 11.87
C SER A 9 -6.43 8.21 12.37
N PHE A 10 -5.61 7.16 12.39
CA PHE A 10 -4.18 7.29 12.70
C PHE A 10 -3.30 7.62 11.49
N LYS A 11 -3.62 7.01 10.33
CA LYS A 11 -2.79 7.20 9.12
C LYS A 11 -3.62 7.14 7.84
N LEU A 12 -3.44 8.17 7.01
CA LEU A 12 -4.09 8.25 5.68
C LEU A 12 -3.75 7.07 4.77
N GLN A 13 -2.55 6.47 4.90
CA GLN A 13 -2.13 5.34 4.07
C GLN A 13 -3.08 4.13 4.15
N THR A 14 -3.87 4.03 5.21
CA THR A 14 -4.93 3.02 5.31
C THR A 14 -5.93 3.10 4.14
N VAL A 15 -6.08 4.26 3.51
CA VAL A 15 -6.94 4.44 2.33
C VAL A 15 -6.53 3.52 1.17
N PHE A 16 -5.24 3.17 1.07
CA PHE A 16 -4.74 2.27 0.02
C PHE A 16 -5.37 0.87 0.07
N PHE A 17 -5.89 0.46 1.23
CA PHE A 17 -6.62 -0.80 1.37
C PHE A 17 -8.09 -0.74 0.93
N LEU A 18 -8.69 0.43 0.71
CA LEU A 18 -10.10 0.53 0.32
C LEU A 18 -10.44 -0.36 -0.88
N PRO A 19 -9.60 -0.40 -1.94
CA PRO A 19 -9.88 -1.27 -3.09
C PRO A 19 -9.91 -2.75 -2.77
N VAL A 20 -9.21 -3.21 -1.73
CA VAL A 20 -9.25 -4.61 -1.28
C VAL A 20 -10.62 -4.99 -0.71
N LEU A 21 -11.41 -4.01 -0.27
CA LEU A 21 -12.78 -4.25 0.21
C LEU A 21 -13.74 -4.64 -0.93
N LEU A 22 -13.45 -4.26 -2.17
CA LEU A 22 -14.30 -4.56 -3.33
C LEU A 22 -14.43 -6.07 -3.59
N PRO A 23 -13.34 -6.85 -3.73
CA PRO A 23 -13.47 -8.30 -3.89
C PRO A 23 -14.10 -8.99 -2.68
N LEU A 24 -13.84 -8.53 -1.46
CA LEU A 24 -14.50 -9.07 -0.25
C LEU A 24 -16.01 -8.81 -0.25
N TRP A 25 -16.44 -7.66 -0.75
CA TRP A 25 -17.86 -7.36 -0.92
C TRP A 25 -18.49 -8.21 -2.04
N LEU A 26 -17.83 -8.37 -3.17
CA LEU A 26 -18.28 -9.21 -4.28
C LEU A 26 -18.43 -10.68 -3.88
N ARG A 27 -17.59 -11.17 -2.99
CA ARG A 27 -17.69 -12.52 -2.38
C ARG A 27 -18.78 -12.63 -1.31
N LYS A 28 -19.41 -11.53 -0.93
CA LYS A 28 -20.38 -11.43 0.19
C LYS A 28 -19.75 -11.67 1.58
N ASP A 29 -18.43 -11.67 1.71
CA ASP A 29 -17.72 -11.78 3.00
C ASP A 29 -18.02 -10.56 3.88
N ILE A 30 -18.29 -9.41 3.27
CA ILE A 30 -18.73 -8.18 3.93
C ILE A 30 -20.04 -7.66 3.33
N LYS A 31 -20.87 -7.08 4.19
CA LYS A 31 -22.09 -6.39 3.75
C LYS A 31 -21.81 -4.91 3.54
N LEU A 32 -22.34 -4.30 2.48
CA LEU A 32 -22.11 -2.89 2.15
C LEU A 32 -22.44 -1.95 3.34
N ARG A 33 -23.49 -2.28 4.12
CA ARG A 33 -23.82 -1.52 5.35
C ARG A 33 -22.69 -1.44 6.38
N HIS A 34 -21.79 -2.42 6.39
CA HIS A 34 -20.63 -2.40 7.32
C HIS A 34 -19.57 -1.37 6.91
N VAL A 35 -19.59 -0.88 5.67
CA VAL A 35 -18.70 0.20 5.21
C VAL A 35 -18.99 1.51 5.97
N LEU A 36 -20.25 1.71 6.39
CA LEU A 36 -20.63 2.86 7.22
C LEU A 36 -19.93 2.88 8.60
N LEU A 37 -19.42 1.74 9.07
CA LEU A 37 -18.61 1.67 10.29
C LEU A 37 -17.24 2.36 10.14
N ILE A 38 -16.76 2.56 8.92
CA ILE A 38 -15.47 3.24 8.66
C ILE A 38 -15.57 4.72 9.07
N PRO A 39 -16.46 5.54 8.47
CA PRO A 39 -16.59 6.93 8.89
C PRO A 39 -17.07 7.06 10.33
N ALA A 40 -17.92 6.16 10.84
CA ALA A 40 -18.36 6.18 12.23
C ALA A 40 -17.18 5.98 13.19
N ALA A 41 -16.31 5.00 12.94
CA ALA A 41 -15.12 4.77 13.75
C ALA A 41 -14.11 5.94 13.63
N TYR A 42 -13.92 6.47 12.40
CA TYR A 42 -13.08 7.64 12.16
C TYR A 42 -13.53 8.84 13.02
N LEU A 43 -14.82 9.19 12.98
CA LEU A 43 -15.37 10.29 13.78
C LEU A 43 -15.32 10.00 15.28
N GLY A 44 -15.56 8.76 15.69
CA GLY A 44 -15.42 8.34 17.09
C GLY A 44 -14.00 8.53 17.62
N MET A 45 -12.99 8.22 16.81
CA MET A 45 -11.57 8.44 17.17
C MET A 45 -11.18 9.93 17.20
N MET A 46 -11.98 10.83 16.60
CA MET A 46 -11.77 12.28 16.65
C MET A 46 -12.37 12.95 17.90
N VAL A 47 -13.14 12.23 18.72
CA VAL A 47 -13.78 12.78 19.92
C VAL A 47 -12.80 13.51 20.85
N PRO A 48 -11.61 12.99 21.17
CA PRO A 48 -10.64 13.73 21.99
C PRO A 48 -10.21 15.07 21.38
N ALA A 49 -10.10 15.14 20.03
CA ALA A 49 -9.75 16.39 19.35
C ALA A 49 -10.88 17.42 19.44
N PHE A 50 -12.15 16.99 19.39
CA PHE A 50 -13.30 17.86 19.60
C PHE A 50 -13.35 18.42 21.04
N TRP A 51 -13.04 17.61 22.05
CA TRP A 51 -12.88 18.08 23.42
C TRP A 51 -11.74 19.09 23.54
N GLY A 52 -10.68 18.95 22.75
CA GLY A 52 -9.59 19.93 22.63
C GLY A 52 -9.94 21.17 21.81
N GLY A 53 -11.21 21.36 21.40
CA GLY A 53 -11.68 22.56 20.71
C GLY A 53 -11.50 22.55 19.18
N LYS A 54 -11.14 21.39 18.58
CA LYS A 54 -11.07 21.27 17.11
C LYS A 54 -12.46 21.16 16.49
N SER A 55 -12.66 21.88 15.37
CA SER A 55 -13.93 21.83 14.64
C SER A 55 -14.06 20.56 13.79
N LEU A 56 -15.29 20.17 13.46
CA LEU A 56 -15.58 19.09 12.54
C LEU A 56 -14.94 19.35 11.15
N HIS A 57 -14.96 20.60 10.68
CA HIS A 57 -14.30 21.00 9.44
C HIS A 57 -12.80 20.64 9.47
N HIS A 58 -12.10 20.96 10.56
CA HIS A 58 -10.70 20.63 10.73
C HIS A 58 -10.45 19.11 10.71
N ALA A 59 -11.29 18.33 11.39
CA ALA A 59 -11.19 16.88 11.39
C ALA A 59 -11.36 16.27 9.99
N LEU A 60 -12.29 16.80 9.18
CA LEU A 60 -12.54 16.31 7.83
C LEU A 60 -11.50 16.76 6.80
N THR A 61 -10.83 17.91 7.02
CA THR A 61 -9.89 18.51 6.08
C THR A 61 -8.42 18.25 6.41
N VAL A 62 -8.11 17.62 7.55
CA VAL A 62 -6.72 17.40 7.99
C VAL A 62 -5.88 16.64 6.96
N TYR A 63 -6.45 15.64 6.30
CA TYR A 63 -5.73 14.85 5.31
C TYR A 63 -5.54 15.57 3.97
N THR A 64 -6.48 16.41 3.55
CA THR A 64 -6.30 17.26 2.36
C THR A 64 -5.23 18.32 2.60
N ALA A 65 -5.19 18.90 3.80
CA ALA A 65 -4.13 19.82 4.19
C ALA A 65 -2.75 19.13 4.21
N GLN A 66 -2.65 17.92 4.77
CA GLN A 66 -1.41 17.14 4.76
C GLN A 66 -0.95 16.77 3.33
N ALA A 67 -1.88 16.41 2.46
CA ALA A 67 -1.57 16.06 1.07
C ALA A 67 -0.99 17.23 0.26
N SER A 68 -1.26 18.47 0.65
CA SER A 68 -0.75 19.69 -0.01
C SER A 68 0.59 20.19 0.55
N THR A 69 1.11 19.59 1.65
CA THR A 69 2.29 20.12 2.37
C THR A 69 3.60 19.98 1.58
N TYR A 70 3.77 18.90 0.84
CA TYR A 70 5.01 18.60 0.13
C TYR A 70 4.76 18.52 -1.39
N ASN A 71 5.59 19.20 -2.19
CA ASN A 71 5.55 19.17 -3.66
C ASN A 71 6.83 18.56 -4.20
N PHE A 72 7.12 17.32 -3.80
CA PHE A 72 8.28 16.53 -4.22
C PHE A 72 7.85 15.20 -4.81
N MET A 73 8.62 14.65 -5.74
CA MET A 73 8.36 13.33 -6.30
C MET A 73 8.55 12.23 -5.25
N THR A 74 9.55 12.39 -4.37
CA THR A 74 9.83 11.48 -3.27
C THR A 74 10.38 12.25 -2.07
N VAL A 75 10.12 11.75 -0.87
CA VAL A 75 10.66 12.27 0.40
C VAL A 75 11.33 11.11 1.13
N ASN A 76 12.52 10.73 0.65
CA ASN A 76 13.33 9.59 1.13
C ASN A 76 12.61 8.23 1.06
N GLY A 77 11.46 8.13 0.38
CA GLY A 77 10.75 6.86 0.20
C GLY A 77 11.36 6.00 -0.91
N PRO A 78 11.13 4.68 -0.91
CA PRO A 78 11.61 3.76 -1.94
C PRO A 78 10.75 3.88 -3.20
N SER A 79 10.90 4.97 -3.91
CA SER A 79 10.05 5.36 -5.04
C SER A 79 10.79 5.20 -6.36
N LEU A 80 10.05 4.86 -7.42
CA LEU A 80 10.55 4.83 -8.80
C LEU A 80 11.26 6.14 -9.19
N TYR A 81 10.86 7.25 -8.57
CA TYR A 81 11.34 8.60 -8.89
C TYR A 81 12.72 8.94 -8.29
N ASN A 82 13.31 8.04 -7.50
CA ASN A 82 14.71 8.17 -7.08
C ASN A 82 15.71 8.04 -8.24
N PHE A 83 15.27 7.54 -9.40
CA PHE A 83 16.07 7.53 -10.63
C PHE A 83 16.03 8.84 -11.41
N LEU A 84 15.18 9.80 -11.05
CA LEU A 84 15.17 11.12 -11.67
C LEU A 84 16.47 11.88 -11.36
N PRO A 85 16.92 12.77 -12.27
CA PRO A 85 18.17 13.49 -12.10
C PRO A 85 18.15 14.38 -10.85
N ALA A 86 19.10 14.16 -9.93
CA ALA A 86 19.25 14.98 -8.73
C ALA A 86 19.66 16.44 -9.01
N SER A 87 20.14 16.72 -10.22
CA SER A 87 20.52 18.05 -10.68
C SER A 87 19.34 18.97 -11.04
N MET A 88 18.13 18.39 -11.23
CA MET A 88 16.94 19.16 -11.52
C MET A 88 16.26 19.66 -10.24
N ASP A 89 15.64 20.84 -10.32
CA ASP A 89 14.85 21.36 -9.21
C ASP A 89 13.68 20.42 -8.84
N ARG A 90 13.52 20.14 -7.54
CA ARG A 90 12.55 19.19 -7.03
C ARG A 90 11.10 19.61 -7.31
N GLY A 91 10.80 20.90 -7.25
CA GLY A 91 9.47 21.44 -7.54
C GLY A 91 9.15 21.34 -9.03
N MET A 92 10.14 21.59 -9.90
CA MET A 92 10.02 21.41 -11.35
C MET A 92 9.74 19.95 -11.71
N LEU A 93 10.50 18.99 -11.14
CA LEU A 93 10.27 17.57 -11.34
C LEU A 93 8.85 17.16 -10.90
N TYR A 94 8.39 17.69 -9.76
CA TYR A 94 7.04 17.41 -9.28
C TYR A 94 5.98 17.95 -10.25
N THR A 95 6.12 19.18 -10.74
CA THR A 95 5.18 19.77 -11.69
C THR A 95 5.11 18.99 -13.00
N MET A 96 6.26 18.49 -13.48
CA MET A 96 6.33 17.73 -14.74
C MET A 96 5.77 16.32 -14.63
N PHE A 97 6.04 15.60 -13.52
CA PHE A 97 5.83 14.16 -13.46
C PHE A 97 4.74 13.71 -12.46
N SER A 98 4.20 14.59 -11.60
CA SER A 98 3.22 14.19 -10.60
C SER A 98 1.93 13.60 -11.19
N GLY A 99 1.45 14.13 -12.31
CA GLY A 99 0.26 13.61 -12.99
C GLY A 99 0.48 12.17 -13.52
N MET A 100 1.65 11.92 -14.13
CA MET A 100 2.04 10.59 -14.59
C MET A 100 2.19 9.63 -13.39
N ALA A 101 2.81 10.09 -12.32
CA ALA A 101 3.00 9.31 -11.10
C ALA A 101 1.67 8.89 -10.47
N MET A 102 0.71 9.80 -10.40
CA MET A 102 -0.65 9.51 -9.94
C MET A 102 -1.33 8.49 -10.86
N ALA A 103 -1.22 8.65 -12.18
CA ALA A 103 -1.79 7.73 -13.15
C ALA A 103 -1.20 6.31 -13.00
N LEU A 104 0.13 6.19 -12.82
CA LEU A 104 0.80 4.90 -12.60
C LEU A 104 0.34 4.22 -11.30
N GLY A 105 0.27 4.97 -10.19
CA GLY A 105 -0.21 4.45 -8.91
C GLY A 105 -1.67 3.97 -8.99
N MET A 106 -2.54 4.75 -9.64
CA MET A 106 -3.94 4.37 -9.86
C MET A 106 -4.08 3.19 -10.81
N ALA A 107 -3.29 3.12 -11.88
CA ALA A 107 -3.28 1.99 -12.81
C ALA A 107 -2.85 0.70 -12.10
N MET A 108 -1.77 0.75 -11.31
CA MET A 108 -1.34 -0.39 -10.49
C MET A 108 -2.47 -0.88 -9.59
N LEU A 109 -3.13 0.03 -8.89
CA LEU A 109 -4.24 -0.28 -8.00
C LEU A 109 -5.41 -0.90 -8.75
N ALA A 110 -5.78 -0.34 -9.91
CA ALA A 110 -6.85 -0.86 -10.77
C ALA A 110 -6.52 -2.28 -11.29
N ILE A 111 -5.27 -2.53 -11.69
CA ILE A 111 -4.82 -3.85 -12.15
C ILE A 111 -4.93 -4.88 -11.03
N VAL A 112 -4.49 -4.54 -9.81
CA VAL A 112 -4.60 -5.45 -8.65
C VAL A 112 -6.07 -5.73 -8.33
N CYS A 113 -6.93 -4.70 -8.30
CA CYS A 113 -8.36 -4.88 -8.08
C CYS A 113 -9.00 -5.77 -9.14
N LEU A 114 -8.72 -5.51 -10.41
CA LEU A 114 -9.24 -6.31 -11.53
C LEU A 114 -8.80 -7.77 -11.41
N MET A 115 -7.52 -8.01 -11.18
CA MET A 115 -6.97 -9.36 -11.03
C MET A 115 -7.66 -10.13 -9.90
N VAL A 116 -7.85 -9.50 -8.74
CA VAL A 116 -8.50 -10.12 -7.58
C VAL A 116 -10.00 -10.30 -7.82
N CYS A 117 -10.68 -9.35 -8.48
CA CYS A 117 -12.11 -9.48 -8.83
C CYS A 117 -12.36 -10.62 -9.82
N LEU A 118 -11.49 -10.81 -10.79
CA LEU A 118 -11.60 -11.90 -11.78
C LEU A 118 -11.40 -13.29 -11.14
N HIS A 119 -10.66 -13.37 -10.04
CA HIS A 119 -10.36 -14.62 -9.33
C HIS A 119 -11.04 -14.68 -7.95
N ARG A 120 -12.06 -13.86 -7.70
CA ARG A 120 -12.66 -13.68 -6.36
C ARG A 120 -13.12 -14.96 -5.68
N GLU A 121 -13.52 -15.97 -6.45
CA GLU A 121 -14.05 -17.24 -5.92
C GLU A 121 -12.92 -18.20 -5.49
N HIS A 122 -11.72 -17.97 -5.99
CA HIS A 122 -10.55 -18.82 -5.79
C HIS A 122 -9.45 -18.17 -4.96
N ILE A 123 -9.70 -17.00 -4.36
CA ILE A 123 -8.68 -16.31 -3.56
C ILE A 123 -8.53 -16.94 -2.18
N THR A 124 -7.33 -17.44 -1.87
CA THR A 124 -6.98 -17.99 -0.57
C THR A 124 -6.68 -16.91 0.47
N ARG A 125 -6.43 -17.35 1.72
CA ARG A 125 -5.90 -16.46 2.76
C ARG A 125 -4.53 -15.91 2.39
N GLU A 126 -3.63 -16.74 1.84
CA GLU A 126 -2.32 -16.27 1.37
C GLU A 126 -2.49 -15.27 0.21
N GLY A 127 -3.35 -15.55 -0.76
CA GLY A 127 -3.67 -14.63 -1.85
C GLY A 127 -4.20 -13.28 -1.37
N THR A 128 -5.04 -13.28 -0.34
CA THR A 128 -5.54 -12.04 0.29
C THR A 128 -4.40 -11.26 0.95
N LEU A 129 -3.51 -11.93 1.70
CA LEU A 129 -2.35 -11.30 2.34
C LEU A 129 -1.37 -10.74 1.30
N LEU A 130 -1.09 -11.49 0.22
CA LEU A 130 -0.25 -11.03 -0.89
C LEU A 130 -0.86 -9.82 -1.61
N THR A 131 -2.19 -9.80 -1.78
CA THR A 131 -2.91 -8.63 -2.34
C THR A 131 -2.70 -7.40 -1.46
N CYS A 132 -2.89 -7.53 -0.15
CA CYS A 132 -2.67 -6.45 0.79
C CYS A 132 -1.21 -5.97 0.76
N LEU A 133 -0.24 -6.89 0.71
CA LEU A 133 1.17 -6.55 0.62
C LEU A 133 1.51 -5.83 -0.68
N LEU A 134 0.96 -6.30 -1.80
CA LEU A 134 1.16 -5.69 -3.12
C LEU A 134 0.63 -4.25 -3.17
N VAL A 135 -0.50 -3.99 -2.54
CA VAL A 135 -1.06 -2.64 -2.42
C VAL A 135 -0.20 -1.75 -1.52
N LEU A 136 0.19 -2.24 -0.33
CA LEU A 136 1.01 -1.47 0.61
C LEU A 136 2.41 -1.16 0.11
N GLY A 137 3.04 -2.10 -0.58
CA GLY A 137 4.38 -1.93 -1.11
C GLY A 137 4.41 -1.23 -2.47
N GLY A 138 3.42 -1.53 -3.33
CA GLY A 138 3.39 -1.07 -4.71
C GLY A 138 2.79 0.33 -4.87
N VAL A 139 1.72 0.66 -4.16
CA VAL A 139 1.12 2.01 -4.28
C VAL A 139 2.11 3.10 -3.89
N PRO A 140 2.81 3.04 -2.75
CA PRO A 140 3.84 4.03 -2.41
C PRO A 140 5.02 4.05 -3.39
N PHE A 141 5.32 2.93 -4.06
CA PHE A 141 6.39 2.86 -5.05
C PHE A 141 6.12 3.73 -6.29
N PHE A 142 4.85 3.82 -6.69
CA PHE A 142 4.43 4.56 -7.90
C PHE A 142 3.85 5.95 -7.61
N LEU A 143 3.34 6.21 -6.39
CA LEU A 143 2.78 7.52 -6.07
C LEU A 143 3.86 8.56 -5.76
N PRO A 144 3.61 9.86 -6.07
CA PRO A 144 4.49 10.94 -5.62
C PRO A 144 4.28 11.24 -4.13
N LYS A 145 5.16 12.04 -3.54
CA LYS A 145 5.12 12.52 -2.13
C LYS A 145 5.28 11.42 -1.08
N MET A 146 5.83 10.27 -1.45
CA MET A 146 5.97 9.16 -0.52
C MET A 146 7.19 9.32 0.37
N HIS A 147 6.96 9.16 1.69
CA HIS A 147 7.98 9.19 2.73
C HIS A 147 8.52 7.79 3.03
N GLU A 148 9.72 7.72 3.63
CA GLU A 148 10.39 6.50 4.08
C GLU A 148 9.50 5.61 4.96
N ARG A 149 8.68 6.22 5.83
CA ARG A 149 7.80 5.52 6.79
C ARG A 149 6.50 4.97 6.20
N TYR A 150 6.23 5.21 4.92
CA TYR A 150 4.95 4.79 4.32
C TYR A 150 4.94 3.30 3.95
N THR A 151 6.11 2.68 3.83
CA THR A 151 6.27 1.25 3.59
C THR A 151 6.28 0.41 4.86
N PHE A 152 6.29 1.00 6.06
CA PHE A 152 6.30 0.26 7.33
C PHE A 152 5.21 -0.81 7.43
N GLY A 153 4.01 -0.52 6.92
CA GLY A 153 2.92 -1.50 6.87
C GLY A 153 3.24 -2.72 5.99
N ALA A 154 4.01 -2.51 4.91
CA ALA A 154 4.47 -3.60 4.05
C ALA A 154 5.53 -4.45 4.76
N ASP A 155 6.45 -3.85 5.53
CA ASP A 155 7.48 -4.56 6.29
C ASP A 155 6.84 -5.52 7.29
N VAL A 156 5.87 -5.01 8.10
CA VAL A 156 5.16 -5.82 9.10
C VAL A 156 4.36 -6.94 8.44
N LEU A 157 3.63 -6.63 7.36
CA LEU A 157 2.81 -7.63 6.66
C LEU A 157 3.67 -8.70 5.98
N ALA A 158 4.84 -8.33 5.45
CA ALA A 158 5.79 -9.27 4.87
C ALA A 158 6.29 -10.29 5.92
N LEU A 159 6.56 -9.83 7.17
CA LEU A 159 6.91 -10.72 8.29
C LEU A 159 5.76 -11.67 8.63
N VAL A 160 4.52 -11.17 8.67
CA VAL A 160 3.32 -12.01 8.91
C VAL A 160 3.18 -13.08 7.83
N ILE A 161 3.38 -12.71 6.55
CA ILE A 161 3.31 -13.67 5.44
C ILE A 161 4.42 -14.72 5.55
N ALA A 162 5.65 -14.31 5.89
CA ALA A 162 6.77 -15.25 6.07
C ALA A 162 6.54 -16.20 7.26
N ALA A 163 5.92 -15.73 8.34
CA ALA A 163 5.53 -16.57 9.47
C ALA A 163 4.42 -17.55 9.09
N TYR A 164 3.46 -17.14 8.25
CA TYR A 164 2.40 -17.99 7.73
C TYR A 164 2.92 -19.02 6.71
N ASN A 165 3.81 -18.60 5.82
CA ASN A 165 4.44 -19.43 4.79
C ASN A 165 5.96 -19.14 4.73
N PRO A 166 6.81 -19.97 5.37
CA PRO A 166 8.26 -19.77 5.43
C PRO A 166 8.96 -19.71 4.06
N LYS A 167 8.34 -20.24 3.00
CA LYS A 167 8.86 -20.10 1.62
C LYS A 167 8.86 -18.65 1.13
N ARG A 168 8.18 -17.75 1.85
CA ARG A 168 8.07 -16.32 1.56
C ARG A 168 9.06 -15.44 2.37
N VAL A 169 10.05 -16.03 3.04
CA VAL A 169 11.04 -15.30 3.86
C VAL A 169 11.80 -14.21 3.08
N TRP A 170 11.90 -14.33 1.78
CA TRP A 170 12.50 -13.32 0.91
C TRP A 170 11.71 -11.98 0.89
N LEU A 171 10.40 -12.01 1.20
CA LEU A 171 9.57 -10.80 1.28
C LEU A 171 10.08 -9.83 2.35
N PRO A 172 10.15 -10.21 3.64
CA PRO A 172 10.65 -9.29 4.66
C PRO A 172 12.12 -8.92 4.45
N LEU A 173 12.93 -9.75 3.80
CA LEU A 173 14.31 -9.39 3.47
C LEU A 173 14.35 -8.25 2.45
N LEU A 174 13.59 -8.33 1.35
CA LEU A 174 13.60 -7.29 0.31
C LEU A 174 12.93 -5.98 0.80
N PHE A 175 11.75 -6.07 1.41
CA PHE A 175 11.07 -4.89 1.96
C PHE A 175 11.88 -4.27 3.08
N GLY A 176 12.43 -5.07 4.01
CA GLY A 176 13.24 -4.59 5.13
C GLY A 176 14.54 -3.94 4.69
N LEU A 177 15.25 -4.48 3.68
CA LEU A 177 16.45 -3.82 3.11
C LEU A 177 16.10 -2.49 2.47
N SER A 178 15.01 -2.44 1.71
CA SER A 178 14.51 -1.19 1.12
C SER A 178 14.20 -0.14 2.19
N SER A 179 13.42 -0.52 3.21
CA SER A 179 13.06 0.37 4.32
C SER A 179 14.28 0.80 5.13
N TYR A 180 15.23 -0.10 5.40
CA TYR A 180 16.47 0.22 6.12
C TYR A 180 17.25 1.34 5.42
N ILE A 181 17.45 1.23 4.10
CA ILE A 181 18.15 2.27 3.31
C ILE A 181 17.38 3.59 3.38
N CYS A 182 16.05 3.56 3.25
CA CYS A 182 15.21 4.76 3.32
C CYS A 182 15.27 5.43 4.70
N TYR A 183 15.23 4.66 5.78
CA TYR A 183 15.33 5.18 7.14
C TYR A 183 16.69 5.82 7.42
N THR A 184 17.79 5.22 6.95
CA THR A 184 19.12 5.83 7.11
C THR A 184 19.26 7.15 6.35
N ALA A 185 18.58 7.30 5.21
CA ALA A 185 18.54 8.56 4.48
C ALA A 185 17.61 9.61 5.09
N GLY A 186 16.59 9.19 5.85
CA GLY A 186 15.61 10.07 6.50
C GLY A 186 16.00 10.53 7.91
N LEU A 187 16.92 9.85 8.58
CA LEU A 187 17.43 10.19 9.89
C LEU A 187 18.56 11.24 9.80
N PRO A 188 18.83 11.99 10.89
CA PRO A 188 19.99 12.87 10.94
C PRO A 188 21.28 12.09 10.76
N GLY A 189 22.02 12.40 9.69
CA GLY A 189 23.28 11.74 9.34
C GLY A 189 23.39 11.58 7.82
N ASP A 190 24.53 11.05 7.39
CA ASP A 190 24.74 10.73 5.98
C ASP A 190 24.05 9.41 5.62
N ALA A 191 23.37 9.38 4.48
CA ALA A 191 22.78 8.17 3.95
C ALA A 191 23.88 7.11 3.72
N ILE A 192 23.70 5.91 4.29
CA ILE A 192 24.68 4.80 4.16
C ILE A 192 24.74 4.32 2.70
N PHE A 193 23.60 4.37 2.00
CA PHE A 193 23.46 3.93 0.61
C PHE A 193 22.63 4.92 -0.20
N ASP A 194 22.86 4.98 -1.53
CA ASP A 194 22.00 5.71 -2.45
C ASP A 194 20.57 5.12 -2.42
N LEU A 195 19.56 6.01 -2.35
CA LEU A 195 18.14 5.66 -2.37
C LEU A 195 17.72 4.83 -3.61
N LYS A 196 18.51 4.87 -4.69
CA LYS A 196 18.27 4.01 -5.86
C LYS A 196 18.31 2.53 -5.50
N TRP A 197 19.15 2.12 -4.54
CA TRP A 197 19.16 0.74 -4.07
C TRP A 197 17.88 0.37 -3.33
N ALA A 198 17.35 1.26 -2.50
CA ALA A 198 16.04 1.06 -1.89
C ALA A 198 14.96 0.85 -2.96
N THR A 199 15.01 1.66 -4.03
CA THR A 199 14.10 1.53 -5.17
C THR A 199 14.22 0.18 -5.87
N VAL A 200 15.45 -0.33 -6.08
CA VAL A 200 15.68 -1.65 -6.68
C VAL A 200 15.10 -2.76 -5.81
N PHE A 201 15.38 -2.76 -4.50
CA PHE A 201 14.84 -3.77 -3.58
C PHE A 201 13.33 -3.70 -3.48
N GLN A 202 12.74 -2.50 -3.39
CA GLN A 202 11.29 -2.31 -3.36
C GLN A 202 10.64 -2.79 -4.66
N GLY A 203 11.19 -2.41 -5.82
CA GLY A 203 10.71 -2.83 -7.12
C GLY A 203 10.75 -4.35 -7.31
N ALA A 204 11.86 -4.98 -6.89
CA ALA A 204 11.97 -6.44 -6.88
C ALA A 204 10.93 -7.08 -5.96
N ALA A 205 10.76 -6.57 -4.74
CA ALA A 205 9.76 -7.06 -3.78
C ALA A 205 8.34 -6.97 -4.35
N VAL A 206 7.99 -5.83 -4.94
CA VAL A 206 6.67 -5.60 -5.58
C VAL A 206 6.45 -6.54 -6.75
N ALA A 207 7.42 -6.67 -7.66
CA ALA A 207 7.32 -7.56 -8.83
C ALA A 207 7.18 -9.04 -8.44
N LEU A 208 7.99 -9.49 -7.47
CA LEU A 208 7.93 -10.86 -6.98
C LEU A 208 6.65 -11.14 -6.19
N THR A 209 6.14 -10.16 -5.44
CA THR A 209 4.83 -10.27 -4.76
C THR A 209 3.70 -10.40 -5.79
N ALA A 210 3.73 -9.60 -6.86
CA ALA A 210 2.76 -9.69 -7.95
C ALA A 210 2.81 -11.06 -8.63
N ALA A 211 4.02 -11.57 -8.92
CA ALA A 211 4.19 -12.90 -9.50
C ALA A 211 3.70 -14.02 -8.56
N ALA A 212 3.95 -13.90 -7.26
CA ALA A 212 3.48 -14.85 -6.26
C ALA A 212 1.95 -14.86 -6.16
N LEU A 213 1.32 -13.67 -6.16
CA LEU A 213 -0.12 -13.53 -6.18
C LEU A 213 -0.73 -14.14 -7.44
N TYR A 214 -0.19 -13.80 -8.61
CA TYR A 214 -0.67 -14.32 -9.88
C TYR A 214 -0.63 -15.86 -9.93
N ARG A 215 0.47 -16.47 -9.45
CA ARG A 215 0.59 -17.93 -9.37
C ARG A 215 -0.46 -18.52 -8.42
N SER A 216 -0.58 -17.99 -7.21
CA SER A 216 -1.56 -18.45 -6.23
C SER A 216 -2.99 -18.44 -6.79
N LEU A 217 -3.38 -17.38 -7.49
CA LEU A 217 -4.72 -17.26 -8.07
C LEU A 217 -4.99 -18.26 -9.21
N ASN A 218 -3.97 -18.59 -10.01
CA ASN A 218 -4.12 -19.53 -11.13
C ASN A 218 -4.05 -21.01 -10.69
N GLU A 219 -3.21 -21.34 -9.73
CA GLU A 219 -3.13 -22.69 -9.14
C GLU A 219 -4.46 -23.10 -8.55
N GLU A 220 -5.07 -22.25 -7.75
CA GLU A 220 -6.38 -22.45 -7.14
C GLU A 220 -7.49 -22.64 -8.19
N LYS A 221 -7.47 -21.81 -9.26
CA LYS A 221 -8.43 -21.94 -10.34
C LYS A 221 -8.28 -23.28 -11.07
N ALA A 222 -7.05 -23.75 -11.27
CA ALA A 222 -6.77 -25.04 -11.91
C ALA A 222 -7.22 -26.22 -11.03
N GLU A 223 -6.98 -26.15 -9.72
CA GLU A 223 -7.42 -27.17 -8.75
C GLU A 223 -8.96 -27.25 -8.68
N ALA A 224 -9.65 -26.11 -8.66
CA ALA A 224 -11.11 -26.06 -8.67
C ALA A 224 -11.69 -26.68 -9.95
N ALA A 225 -11.14 -26.35 -11.13
CA ALA A 225 -11.57 -26.93 -12.39
C ALA A 225 -11.35 -28.47 -12.46
N LEU A 226 -10.23 -28.96 -11.90
CA LEU A 226 -9.98 -30.40 -11.78
C LEU A 226 -10.92 -31.12 -10.84
N ALA A 227 -11.36 -30.46 -9.77
CA ALA A 227 -12.33 -31.01 -8.84
C ALA A 227 -13.72 -31.15 -9.47
N GLU A 228 -14.15 -30.15 -10.27
CA GLU A 228 -15.42 -30.20 -11.03
C GLU A 228 -15.46 -31.33 -12.08
N VAL A 229 -14.33 -31.63 -12.73
CA VAL A 229 -14.24 -32.71 -13.73
C VAL A 229 -14.30 -34.12 -13.08
N LYS A 230 -13.92 -34.21 -11.80
CA LYS A 230 -13.91 -35.47 -11.06
C LYS A 230 -15.22 -35.76 -10.29
N ALA A 231 -16.10 -34.79 -10.18
CA ALA A 231 -17.40 -34.91 -9.52
C ALA A 231 -18.52 -35.27 -10.52
#